data_ebea670461d3388780b94e409c67ad3b
#
_entry.id   ebea670461d3388780b94e409c67ad3b
#
_cell.length_a   1.000
_cell.length_b   1.000
_cell.length_c   1.000
_cell.angle_alpha   90.00
_cell.angle_beta   90.00
_cell.angle_gamma   90.00
#
_symmetry.space_group_name_H-M   'P 1'
#
loop_
_entity.id
_entity.type
_entity.pdbx_description
1 polymer ?
#
loop_
_entity_poly.entity_id
_entity_poly.type
_entity_poly.pdbx_seq_one_letter_code
_entity_poly.pdbx_strand_id
1 'polypeptide(L)'
;MKAEYQNEADRTAALMGIWREVLNPEELDENSDLFEAGGTSMHVLQIVGQVSDVMGVDLRLRQIFEHATPKSLSVFLGASAHEPQG
;
A
#
# COMPACT_ATOMS: atom_id res chain seq x y z
N MET A 1 -3.62 8.52 16.27
CA MET A 1 -3.74 8.59 15.65
C MET A 1 -2.98 8.57 14.64
N LYS A 2 -2.92 8.50 13.93
CA LYS A 2 -2.33 8.23 12.79
C LYS A 2 -2.02 9.44 12.02
N ALA A 3 -1.69 10.48 12.68
CA ALA A 3 -1.32 11.71 12.01
C ALA A 3 -0.12 11.48 11.11
N GLU A 4 0.68 10.51 11.45
CA GLU A 4 1.88 10.26 10.66
C GLU A 4 1.57 9.74 9.28
N TYR A 5 0.33 9.35 8.99
CA TYR A 5 0.00 8.86 7.66
C TYR A 5 -1.01 9.76 6.97
N GLN A 6 -1.09 11.03 7.38
CA GLN A 6 -2.10 11.89 6.80
C GLN A 6 -1.71 12.46 5.45
N ASN A 7 -0.42 12.59 5.15
CA ASN A 7 -0.04 13.13 3.86
C ASN A 7 0.46 12.01 2.96
N GLU A 8 0.46 12.30 1.66
CA GLU A 8 0.79 11.28 0.69
C GLU A 8 2.23 10.80 0.82
N ALA A 9 3.15 11.70 1.16
CA ALA A 9 4.56 11.31 1.26
C ALA A 9 4.75 10.29 2.38
N ASP A 10 4.09 10.49 3.51
CA ASP A 10 4.21 9.55 4.61
C ASP A 10 3.56 8.23 4.29
N ARG A 11 2.41 8.27 3.62
CA ARG A 11 1.74 7.02 3.22
C ARG A 11 2.58 6.26 2.22
N THR A 12 3.16 6.97 1.25
CA THR A 12 3.98 6.32 0.24
C THR A 12 5.20 5.67 0.88
N ALA A 13 5.85 6.37 1.81
CA ALA A 13 7.01 5.81 2.49
C ALA A 13 6.65 4.56 3.28
N ALA A 14 5.51 4.57 3.97
CA ALA A 14 5.09 3.40 4.71
C ALA A 14 4.80 2.24 3.78
N LEU A 15 4.14 2.51 2.66
CA LEU A 15 3.81 1.47 1.70
C LEU A 15 5.05 0.93 1.02
N MET A 16 6.03 1.77 0.74
CA MET A 16 7.29 1.28 0.19
C MET A 16 7.98 0.33 1.16
N GLY A 17 7.91 0.63 2.45
CA GLY A 17 8.46 -0.29 3.44
C GLY A 17 7.75 -1.63 3.43
N ILE A 18 6.43 -1.61 3.27
CA ILE A 18 5.65 -2.84 3.18
C ILE A 18 6.01 -3.62 1.92
N TRP A 19 6.09 -2.94 0.76
CA TRP A 19 6.50 -3.60 -0.47
C TRP A 19 7.86 -4.23 -0.33
N ARG A 20 8.78 -3.50 0.30
CA ARG A 20 10.14 -4.03 0.47
C ARG A 20 10.14 -5.27 1.34
N GLU A 21 9.38 -5.25 2.41
CA GLU A 21 9.36 -6.40 3.30
C GLU A 21 8.73 -7.62 2.68
N VAL A 22 7.65 -7.40 1.92
CA VAL A 22 6.91 -8.52 1.34
C VAL A 22 7.62 -9.07 0.11
N LEU A 23 8.11 -8.19 -0.76
CA LEU A 23 8.68 -8.61 -2.04
C LEU A 23 10.18 -8.74 -2.02
N ASN A 24 10.84 -7.98 -1.16
CA ASN A 24 12.30 -7.97 -1.06
C ASN A 24 12.96 -7.78 -2.43
N PRO A 25 12.56 -6.77 -3.19
CA PRO A 25 13.10 -6.60 -4.54
C PRO A 25 14.48 -5.97 -4.52
N GLU A 26 15.22 -6.16 -5.59
CA GLU A 26 16.53 -5.54 -5.67
C GLU A 26 16.43 -4.04 -5.78
N GLU A 27 15.44 -3.56 -6.48
CA GLU A 27 15.21 -2.14 -6.65
C GLU A 27 13.77 -1.85 -6.34
N LEU A 28 13.53 -0.75 -5.65
CA LEU A 28 12.19 -0.41 -5.29
C LEU A 28 12.01 1.09 -5.33
N ASP A 29 10.97 1.56 -5.99
CA ASP A 29 10.58 2.95 -5.90
C ASP A 29 9.06 3.03 -5.78
N GLU A 30 8.54 4.24 -5.73
CA GLU A 30 7.12 4.42 -5.47
C GLU A 30 6.25 3.92 -6.61
N ASN A 31 6.84 3.68 -7.79
CA ASN A 31 6.12 3.17 -8.92
C ASN A 31 6.39 1.70 -9.19
N SER A 32 7.01 1.00 -8.25
CA SER A 32 7.28 -0.42 -8.43
C SER A 32 5.99 -1.20 -8.35
N ASP A 33 5.64 -1.87 -9.45
CA ASP A 33 4.40 -2.62 -9.54
C ASP A 33 4.58 -3.97 -8.86
N LEU A 34 3.65 -4.31 -7.98
CA LEU A 34 3.70 -5.54 -7.22
C LEU A 34 3.89 -6.76 -8.11
N PHE A 35 3.13 -6.83 -9.19
CA PHE A 35 3.17 -8.01 -10.04
C PHE A 35 4.37 -8.03 -10.96
N GLU A 36 4.83 -6.86 -11.39
CA GLU A 36 6.04 -6.78 -12.20
C GLU A 36 7.26 -7.11 -11.38
N ALA A 37 7.21 -6.90 -10.08
CA ALA A 37 8.32 -7.25 -9.20
C ALA A 37 8.28 -8.70 -8.78
N GLY A 38 7.41 -9.50 -9.38
CA GLY A 38 7.34 -10.92 -9.07
C GLY A 38 6.35 -11.29 -7.99
N GLY A 39 5.45 -10.36 -7.65
CA GLY A 39 4.47 -10.64 -6.61
C GLY A 39 3.41 -11.63 -7.06
N THR A 40 2.89 -12.38 -6.10
CA THR A 40 1.86 -13.36 -6.35
C THR A 40 0.67 -13.06 -5.45
N SER A 41 -0.36 -13.88 -5.54
CA SER A 41 -1.53 -13.71 -4.66
C SER A 41 -1.16 -13.80 -3.20
N MET A 42 -0.17 -14.63 -2.86
CA MET A 42 0.28 -14.69 -1.48
C MET A 42 0.85 -13.36 -1.04
N HIS A 43 1.58 -12.69 -1.92
CA HIS A 43 2.13 -11.39 -1.58
C HIS A 43 1.02 -10.37 -1.39
N VAL A 44 -0.05 -10.46 -2.19
CA VAL A 44 -1.18 -9.57 -2.02
C VAL A 44 -1.78 -9.73 -0.63
N LEU A 45 -1.96 -10.96 -0.20
CA LEU A 45 -2.49 -11.21 1.15
C LEU A 45 -1.58 -10.65 2.22
N GLN A 46 -0.29 -10.79 2.04
CA GLN A 46 0.66 -10.27 3.01
C GLN A 46 0.60 -8.75 3.08
N ILE A 47 0.45 -8.11 1.93
CA ILE A 47 0.35 -6.65 1.90
C ILE A 47 -0.91 -6.18 2.60
N VAL A 48 -2.03 -6.85 2.36
CA VAL A 48 -3.28 -6.50 3.05
C VAL A 48 -3.09 -6.59 4.55
N GLY A 49 -2.45 -7.66 5.02
CA GLY A 49 -2.20 -7.83 6.45
C GLY A 49 -1.29 -6.77 7.02
N GLN A 50 -0.22 -6.45 6.30
CA GLN A 50 0.71 -5.45 6.80
C GLN A 50 0.12 -4.04 6.78
N VAL A 51 -0.68 -3.71 5.78
CA VAL A 51 -1.33 -2.42 5.75
C VAL A 51 -2.27 -2.29 6.94
N SER A 52 -3.00 -3.36 7.25
CA SER A 52 -3.86 -3.34 8.42
C SER A 52 -3.06 -3.13 9.70
N ASP A 53 -1.93 -3.82 9.84
CA ASP A 53 -1.14 -3.73 11.06
C ASP A 53 -0.44 -2.39 11.20
N VAL A 54 0.12 -1.88 10.12
CA VAL A 54 0.95 -0.68 10.18
C VAL A 54 0.12 0.58 10.09
N MET A 55 -0.85 0.59 9.21
CA MET A 55 -1.61 1.80 8.91
C MET A 55 -3.02 1.77 9.44
N GLY A 56 -3.48 0.63 9.93
CA GLY A 56 -4.83 0.55 10.49
C GLY A 56 -5.91 0.62 9.43
N VAL A 57 -5.63 0.21 8.22
CA VAL A 57 -6.57 0.28 7.11
C VAL A 57 -6.90 -1.11 6.63
N ASP A 58 -8.20 -1.38 6.44
CA ASP A 58 -8.64 -2.65 5.89
C ASP A 58 -8.79 -2.52 4.41
N LEU A 59 -7.93 -3.20 3.66
CA LEU A 59 -7.99 -3.21 2.21
C LEU A 59 -8.59 -4.53 1.73
N ARG A 60 -9.24 -4.47 0.58
CA ARG A 60 -9.69 -5.67 -0.07
C ARG A 60 -8.68 -6.08 -1.12
N LEU A 61 -8.64 -7.36 -1.42
CA LEU A 61 -7.67 -7.86 -2.40
C LEU A 61 -7.79 -7.13 -3.72
N ARG A 62 -9.04 -6.87 -4.14
CA ARG A 62 -9.25 -6.19 -5.41
C ARG A 62 -8.59 -4.82 -5.44
N GLN A 63 -8.58 -4.13 -4.32
CA GLN A 63 -7.99 -2.80 -4.26
C GLN A 63 -6.48 -2.86 -4.47
N ILE A 64 -5.84 -3.92 -4.00
CA ILE A 64 -4.42 -4.09 -4.24
C ILE A 64 -4.17 -4.37 -5.73
N PHE A 65 -5.05 -5.17 -6.35
CA PHE A 65 -4.89 -5.42 -7.78
C PHE A 65 -5.05 -4.14 -8.59
N GLU A 66 -5.91 -3.25 -8.15
CA GLU A 66 -6.14 -1.99 -8.87
C GLU A 66 -5.06 -0.96 -8.59
N HIS A 67 -4.41 -1.05 -7.45
CA HIS A 67 -3.41 -0.08 -7.04
C HIS A 67 -2.17 -0.81 -6.59
N ALA A 68 -1.45 -1.35 -7.55
CA ALA A 68 -0.37 -2.28 -7.26
C ALA A 68 0.98 -1.61 -7.03
N THR A 69 1.04 -0.28 -7.00
CA THR A 69 2.26 0.43 -6.68
C THR A 69 2.07 1.19 -5.38
N PRO A 70 3.17 1.46 -4.65
CA PRO A 70 3.02 2.24 -3.42
C PRO A 70 2.39 3.60 -3.65
N LYS A 71 2.76 4.26 -4.74
CA LYS A 71 2.21 5.58 -5.01
C LYS A 71 0.73 5.51 -5.33
N SER A 72 0.32 4.59 -6.18
CA SER A 72 -1.08 4.47 -6.54
C SER A 72 -1.92 4.16 -5.33
N LEU A 73 -1.46 3.25 -4.49
CA LEU A 73 -2.21 2.89 -3.30
C LEU A 73 -2.23 4.06 -2.31
N SER A 74 -1.14 4.80 -2.21
CA SER A 74 -1.10 5.95 -1.32
C SER A 74 -2.14 6.99 -1.73
N VAL A 75 -2.25 7.26 -3.03
CA VAL A 75 -3.22 8.21 -3.53
C VAL A 75 -4.64 7.72 -3.25
N PHE A 76 -4.88 6.43 -3.48
CA PHE A 76 -6.18 5.84 -3.23
C PHE A 76 -6.57 5.96 -1.76
N LEU A 77 -5.64 5.67 -0.86
CA LEU A 77 -5.91 5.75 0.56
C LEU A 77 -6.20 7.19 0.99
N GLY A 78 -5.49 8.14 0.41
CA GLY A 78 -5.74 9.54 0.72
C GLY A 78 -7.11 9.98 0.25
N ALA A 79 -7.52 9.55 -0.93
CA ALA A 79 -8.84 9.89 -1.44
C ALA A 79 -9.93 9.25 -0.59
N SER A 80 -9.71 8.00 -0.19
CA SER A 80 -10.70 7.32 0.65
C SER A 80 -10.85 8.00 1.99
N ALA A 81 -9.75 8.47 2.56
CA ALA A 81 -9.78 9.10 3.85
C ALA A 81 -10.52 10.42 3.81
N HIS A 82 -10.59 11.05 2.64
CA HIS A 82 -11.28 12.31 2.51
C HIS A 82 -12.75 12.16 2.19
N GLU A 83 -13.19 10.98 1.83
CA GLU A 83 -14.57 10.82 1.49
C GLU A 83 -15.43 10.85 2.72
N PRO A 84 -16.54 11.55 2.65
CA PRO A 84 -17.46 11.54 3.78
C PRO A 84 -17.96 10.14 3.90
N GLN A 85 -17.98 9.63 5.06
CA GLN A 85 -18.44 8.34 5.15
C GLN A 85 -19.82 8.38 5.34
N GLY A 86 -20.45 8.59 4.64
CA GLY A 86 -21.86 8.68 4.85
C GLY A 86 -22.40 7.69 5.09
#